data_4c13e86ab38154ddacc04fa739a75b70
#
_entry.id   4c13e86ab38154ddacc04fa739a75b70
#
_cell.length_a   1.000
_cell.length_b   1.000
_cell.length_c   1.000
_cell.angle_alpha   90.00
_cell.angle_beta   90.00
_cell.angle_gamma   90.00
#
_symmetry.space_group_name_H-M   'P 1'
#
loop_
_entity.id
_entity.type
_entity.pdbx_description
1 polymer ?
#
loop_
_entity_poly.entity_id
_entity_poly.type
_entity_poly.pdbx_seq_one_letter_code
_entity_poly.pdbx_strand_id
1 'polypeptide(L)'
;MLKRTVTIMIAALIICAAAAGCSSAENSTPSDTGVNSSASISETTTESQAQAQNSNPAEESAVENTESSISNDEKISSIFADDSSNESKSESTSSESAKESTDNNTAENETQNNSPASLNNSSDISPSDSTAGSQGSGSQNQSTRSSTSQTITTSYTPNSGGLIDTSDLFTDRDLLQTPDLSSATKITATSNTTKTISSAGIYVVSGNASNFTIKVDAGDDDKVQIVLDNATITNTSTPVIYVVNADKCFVTTNGNTSTLSVTGTFTADGTTNTDAVIFSKEDLVLNGTGTLVIKSSNGNGISGKDDIKTTGGTYEITCAKDAIEANDRILICDGSFTINTSKDGLHAENDDDQTLGIIYIGGGSFNINASSDGIQGNTTVQIDDGTFTIKASEGIESTYVQINGGTIDITSTDDGINASKKSTAHSTPTIEFNGGYTTITMGQGDTDGVDANGNIYVNGGTVSVNTSGSSFDYDGTAQYNGGTIIINGSQVDSIPQSMMGGGMGGPGGMGNQGQMGGFSGGRGAFGR
;
A
#
# COMPACT_ATOMS: atom_id res chain seq x y z
N MET A 1 -5.29 -7.59 -18.75
CA MET A 1 -6.11 -6.68 -19.56
C MET A 1 -6.80 -7.33 -20.73
N LEU A 2 -6.15 -7.97 -21.69
CA LEU A 2 -6.84 -8.53 -22.87
C LEU A 2 -7.84 -9.67 -22.55
N LYS A 3 -7.57 -10.50 -21.53
CA LYS A 3 -8.42 -11.64 -21.13
C LYS A 3 -9.74 -11.21 -20.45
N ARG A 4 -9.73 -10.18 -19.61
CA ARG A 4 -10.95 -9.65 -18.94
C ARG A 4 -11.91 -8.96 -19.92
N THR A 5 -11.38 -8.22 -20.92
CA THR A 5 -12.18 -7.53 -21.93
C THR A 5 -12.93 -8.52 -22.85
N VAL A 6 -12.33 -9.68 -23.16
CA VAL A 6 -12.96 -10.72 -24.00
C VAL A 6 -14.11 -11.42 -23.25
N THR A 7 -13.98 -11.66 -21.95
CA THR A 7 -15.03 -12.31 -21.15
C THR A 7 -16.27 -11.42 -20.99
N ILE A 8 -16.10 -10.11 -20.81
CA ILE A 8 -17.20 -9.15 -20.71
C ILE A 8 -17.92 -8.99 -22.06
N MET A 9 -17.20 -9.01 -23.20
CA MET A 9 -17.84 -8.95 -24.54
C MET A 9 -18.62 -10.20 -24.87
N ILE A 10 -18.18 -11.39 -24.45
CA ILE A 10 -18.92 -12.65 -24.67
C ILE A 10 -20.19 -12.69 -23.80
N ALA A 11 -20.15 -12.21 -22.56
CA ALA A 11 -21.34 -12.11 -21.71
C ALA A 11 -22.37 -11.11 -22.26
N ALA A 12 -21.94 -9.97 -22.79
CA ALA A 12 -22.82 -8.97 -23.41
C ALA A 12 -23.47 -9.51 -24.71
N LEU A 13 -22.76 -10.34 -25.48
CA LEU A 13 -23.29 -10.91 -26.72
C LEU A 13 -24.34 -12.01 -26.47
N ILE A 14 -24.24 -12.76 -25.37
CA ILE A 14 -25.19 -13.83 -24.99
C ILE A 14 -26.50 -13.20 -24.43
N ILE A 15 -26.45 -12.07 -23.76
CA ILE A 15 -27.63 -11.39 -23.23
C ILE A 15 -28.46 -10.73 -24.34
N CYS A 16 -27.87 -10.28 -25.46
CA CYS A 16 -28.60 -9.75 -26.61
C CYS A 16 -29.30 -10.83 -27.45
N ALA A 17 -28.90 -12.09 -27.39
CA ALA A 17 -29.50 -13.18 -28.16
C ALA A 17 -30.76 -13.81 -27.48
N ALA A 18 -31.01 -13.54 -26.19
CA ALA A 18 -32.13 -14.08 -25.42
C ALA A 18 -33.40 -13.19 -25.39
N ALA A 19 -33.35 -11.97 -25.96
CA ALA A 19 -34.50 -11.06 -25.95
C ALA A 19 -35.31 -10.98 -27.25
N ALA A 20 -35.06 -11.82 -28.24
CA ALA A 20 -35.78 -11.87 -29.52
C ALA A 20 -36.49 -13.20 -29.73
N GLY A 21 -37.51 -13.49 -28.95
CA GLY A 21 -38.34 -14.67 -29.14
C GLY A 21 -39.57 -14.68 -28.23
N CYS A 22 -40.65 -14.14 -28.69
CA CYS A 22 -42.04 -14.58 -28.54
C CYS A 22 -43.04 -13.48 -28.83
N SER A 23 -43.73 -13.51 -29.97
CA SER A 23 -45.19 -13.51 -30.03
C SER A 23 -45.62 -13.82 -31.45
N SER A 24 -46.38 -14.90 -31.55
CA SER A 24 -47.03 -15.44 -32.71
C SER A 24 -48.45 -14.87 -32.91
N ALA A 25 -48.80 -14.78 -34.23
CA ALA A 25 -50.11 -15.01 -34.88
C ALA A 25 -51.27 -14.02 -34.65
N GLU A 26 -51.78 -13.43 -35.72
CA GLU A 26 -52.82 -13.92 -36.59
C GLU A 26 -53.20 -12.91 -37.70
N ASN A 27 -53.23 -13.45 -38.93
CA ASN A 27 -54.17 -13.43 -40.03
C ASN A 27 -54.86 -12.10 -40.47
N SER A 28 -54.60 -11.66 -41.71
CA SER A 28 -55.56 -11.55 -42.80
C SER A 28 -55.01 -10.74 -43.97
N THR A 29 -55.03 -11.34 -45.14
CA THR A 29 -54.87 -10.78 -46.51
C THR A 29 -56.18 -10.13 -46.99
N PRO A 30 -56.30 -9.52 -48.26
CA PRO A 30 -55.34 -8.99 -49.23
C PRO A 30 -55.81 -7.66 -49.91
N SER A 31 -55.04 -7.19 -50.88
CA SER A 31 -55.33 -6.52 -52.13
C SER A 31 -54.53 -5.22 -52.34
N ASP A 32 -53.66 -5.23 -53.30
CA ASP A 32 -53.65 -5.06 -54.75
C ASP A 32 -53.36 -3.61 -55.20
N THR A 33 -52.62 -3.57 -56.31
CA THR A 33 -52.28 -2.47 -57.23
C THR A 33 -51.12 -1.52 -56.75
N GLY A 34 -50.08 -1.34 -57.49
CA GLY A 34 -49.74 -1.47 -58.88
C GLY A 34 -48.71 -0.42 -59.28
N VAL A 35 -47.80 -0.85 -60.11
CA VAL A 35 -47.12 -0.09 -61.19
C VAL A 35 -45.83 0.66 -60.93
N ASN A 36 -44.73 0.06 -61.44
CA ASN A 36 -43.70 0.54 -62.39
C ASN A 36 -42.91 1.85 -62.11
N SER A 37 -41.61 1.85 -62.21
CA SER A 37 -40.66 1.80 -63.35
C SER A 37 -39.24 2.02 -62.83
N SER A 38 -38.33 1.14 -63.16
CA SER A 38 -37.28 1.12 -64.18
C SER A 38 -36.26 2.28 -64.21
N ALA A 39 -35.04 1.88 -64.12
CA ALA A 39 -33.87 2.07 -64.98
C ALA A 39 -32.62 2.36 -64.10
N SER A 40 -31.63 1.52 -63.95
CA SER A 40 -30.57 0.96 -64.80
C SER A 40 -29.43 1.93 -65.19
N ILE A 41 -28.20 1.39 -64.99
CA ILE A 41 -26.96 1.61 -65.75
C ILE A 41 -26.08 2.78 -65.21
N SER A 42 -24.74 2.68 -65.07
CA SER A 42 -23.67 1.75 -65.36
C SER A 42 -22.35 2.25 -64.79
N GLU A 43 -21.45 1.36 -64.61
CA GLU A 43 -20.00 1.41 -64.48
C GLU A 43 -19.28 2.57 -65.15
N THR A 44 -18.14 2.98 -64.58
CA THR A 44 -16.83 2.88 -65.24
C THR A 44 -15.66 3.17 -64.31
N THR A 45 -14.74 2.24 -64.30
CA THR A 45 -13.34 2.25 -63.90
C THR A 45 -12.51 3.33 -64.63
N THR A 46 -11.48 3.86 -63.95
CA THR A 46 -10.14 4.04 -64.57
C THR A 46 -9.05 4.22 -63.50
N GLU A 47 -8.07 3.35 -63.59
CA GLU A 47 -6.70 3.46 -63.07
C GLU A 47 -5.93 4.59 -63.71
N SER A 48 -4.95 5.14 -63.00
CA SER A 48 -3.67 5.56 -63.59
C SER A 48 -2.57 5.69 -62.53
N GLN A 49 -1.54 4.89 -62.76
CA GLN A 49 -0.19 4.97 -62.19
C GLN A 49 0.64 6.08 -62.83
N ALA A 50 1.66 6.57 -62.10
CA ALA A 50 3.03 6.87 -62.53
C ALA A 50 3.79 7.51 -61.37
N GLN A 51 4.78 6.85 -60.73
CA GLN A 51 6.24 6.81 -61.02
C GLN A 51 6.87 8.21 -61.09
N ALA A 52 7.79 8.55 -60.24
CA ALA A 52 9.13 8.15 -59.86
C ALA A 52 10.16 9.29 -59.97
N GLN A 53 11.21 9.17 -59.21
CA GLN A 53 12.60 9.67 -59.33
C GLN A 53 12.94 10.94 -58.51
N ASN A 54 13.74 10.77 -57.46
CA ASN A 54 15.17 10.50 -57.32
C ASN A 54 16.05 11.75 -57.50
N SER A 55 16.73 12.15 -56.44
CA SER A 55 18.17 12.47 -56.47
C SER A 55 18.65 13.06 -55.14
N ASN A 56 19.58 12.32 -54.49
CA ASN A 56 20.68 12.83 -53.67
C ASN A 56 21.82 13.27 -54.59
N PRO A 57 22.83 14.07 -54.24
CA PRO A 57 23.80 13.74 -53.21
C PRO A 57 24.50 14.92 -52.47
N ALA A 58 25.09 14.59 -51.33
CA ALA A 58 26.44 14.78 -50.80
C ALA A 58 27.12 16.16 -50.67
N GLU A 59 27.85 16.20 -49.61
CA GLU A 59 29.19 16.67 -49.22
C GLU A 59 29.21 17.86 -48.23
N GLU A 60 29.69 17.53 -47.03
CA GLU A 60 31.02 17.74 -46.45
C GLU A 60 31.38 19.20 -46.09
N SER A 61 31.58 19.46 -44.82
CA SER A 61 32.90 19.87 -44.29
C SER A 61 32.84 20.22 -42.81
N ALA A 62 33.83 19.70 -42.11
CA ALA A 62 34.23 19.93 -40.76
C ALA A 62 34.75 21.35 -40.49
N VAL A 63 34.78 21.74 -39.21
CA VAL A 63 35.88 22.39 -38.46
C VAL A 63 35.37 22.74 -37.05
N GLU A 64 35.83 22.03 -36.06
CA GLU A 64 36.76 22.33 -34.95
C GLU A 64 36.43 23.49 -33.98
N ASN A 65 36.40 23.03 -32.70
CA ASN A 65 37.00 23.59 -31.48
C ASN A 65 36.46 24.91 -30.89
N THR A 66 36.01 24.84 -29.66
CA THR A 66 36.82 25.17 -28.48
C THR A 66 36.07 24.91 -27.17
N GLU A 67 36.80 24.39 -26.23
CA GLU A 67 36.53 24.12 -24.83
C GLU A 67 36.03 25.34 -24.03
N SER A 68 35.17 25.13 -23.08
CA SER A 68 35.46 25.59 -21.70
C SER A 68 34.62 24.80 -20.68
N SER A 69 35.34 24.04 -19.94
CA SER A 69 35.03 23.39 -18.66
C SER A 69 34.60 24.41 -17.59
N ILE A 70 33.54 24.10 -16.86
CA ILE A 70 33.50 24.37 -15.41
C ILE A 70 32.80 23.20 -14.75
N SER A 71 33.58 22.51 -13.94
CA SER A 71 33.25 21.49 -12.96
C SER A 71 32.40 22.08 -11.83
N ASN A 72 31.38 21.33 -11.38
CA ASN A 72 31.04 21.25 -9.99
C ASN A 72 30.53 19.83 -9.70
N ASP A 73 31.49 18.94 -9.46
CA ASP A 73 31.35 17.83 -8.55
C ASP A 73 31.56 18.40 -7.14
N GLU A 74 30.67 18.08 -6.25
CA GLU A 74 30.92 17.55 -4.92
C GLU A 74 29.66 17.54 -4.04
N LYS A 75 29.39 16.35 -3.59
CA LYS A 75 28.83 15.98 -2.29
C LYS A 75 27.44 15.36 -2.28
N ILE A 76 27.36 14.09 -2.51
CA ILE A 76 26.61 13.18 -1.64
C ILE A 76 27.35 11.83 -1.64
N SER A 77 28.23 11.65 -0.68
CA SER A 77 28.85 10.36 -0.35
C SER A 77 29.23 10.37 1.10
N SER A 78 28.35 9.87 1.96
CA SER A 78 28.71 9.33 3.26
C SER A 78 27.48 8.91 4.07
N ILE A 79 26.91 7.75 3.84
CA ILE A 79 26.19 6.95 4.82
C ILE A 79 26.40 5.46 4.49
N PHE A 80 27.61 5.00 4.50
CA PHE A 80 27.96 3.60 4.70
C PHE A 80 29.43 3.55 5.14
N ALA A 81 29.64 3.40 6.43
CA ALA A 81 30.93 2.96 6.98
C ALA A 81 30.65 1.97 8.11
N ASP A 82 30.91 0.80 7.78
CA ASP A 82 31.26 -0.43 8.42
C ASP A 82 32.01 -0.25 9.76
N ASP A 83 31.53 -0.96 10.78
CA ASP A 83 32.23 -1.16 12.05
C ASP A 83 32.82 -2.56 12.07
N SER A 84 34.13 -2.65 11.92
CA SER A 84 34.90 -3.83 12.32
C SER A 84 36.34 -3.49 12.72
N SER A 85 36.52 -3.62 14.05
CA SER A 85 37.73 -4.12 14.73
C SER A 85 39.07 -3.45 14.50
N ASN A 86 39.76 -3.01 15.53
CA ASN A 86 40.80 -3.79 16.18
C ASN A 86 41.54 -3.05 17.31
N GLU A 87 41.97 -3.89 18.24
CA GLU A 87 42.82 -3.65 19.40
C GLU A 87 44.07 -2.78 19.19
N SER A 88 44.49 -2.00 20.18
CA SER A 88 45.58 -2.31 21.10
C SER A 88 46.14 -1.09 21.84
N LYS A 89 46.26 -1.26 23.17
CA LYS A 89 47.36 -0.90 24.11
C LYS A 89 47.88 0.53 24.15
N SER A 90 47.80 1.18 25.30
CA SER A 90 48.74 1.20 26.44
C SER A 90 48.51 2.41 27.33
N GLU A 91 48.45 2.14 28.63
CA GLU A 91 49.15 2.74 29.78
C GLU A 91 49.19 4.29 29.86
N SER A 92 48.89 4.90 30.94
CA SER A 92 49.19 4.71 32.36
C SER A 92 48.69 5.87 33.22
N THR A 93 48.44 5.53 34.44
CA THR A 93 48.71 6.16 35.72
C THR A 93 47.75 7.20 36.30
N SER A 94 47.21 6.73 37.42
CA SER A 94 47.20 7.30 38.81
C SER A 94 46.33 8.55 39.01
N SER A 95 45.59 8.70 40.09
CA SER A 95 45.67 8.23 41.46
C SER A 95 44.43 8.70 42.20
N GLU A 96 43.93 7.87 43.13
CA GLU A 96 43.57 8.12 44.53
C GLU A 96 42.59 9.28 44.81
N SER A 97 41.66 9.18 45.67
CA SER A 97 41.39 8.43 46.92
C SER A 97 39.99 8.73 47.42
N ALA A 98 39.24 7.79 47.85
CA ALA A 98 38.91 7.36 49.16
C ALA A 98 37.93 8.23 50.00
N LYS A 99 37.02 7.46 50.55
CA LYS A 99 36.39 7.40 51.89
C LYS A 99 34.95 7.88 51.95
N GLU A 100 34.06 6.92 52.22
CA GLU A 100 33.51 6.41 53.50
C GLU A 100 32.68 7.47 54.23
N SER A 101 31.44 7.22 54.60
CA SER A 101 30.94 6.33 55.64
C SER A 101 29.44 6.56 55.89
N THR A 102 28.69 5.48 56.06
CA THR A 102 27.73 5.16 57.14
C THR A 102 26.76 6.29 57.62
N ASP A 103 25.54 6.08 57.83
CA ASP A 103 24.74 5.18 58.64
C ASP A 103 23.27 5.63 58.72
N ASN A 104 22.38 4.64 58.82
CA ASN A 104 21.22 4.49 59.67
C ASN A 104 20.20 5.64 59.93
N ASN A 105 18.95 5.42 59.76
CA ASN A 105 17.94 4.90 60.70
C ASN A 105 16.48 5.27 60.34
N THR A 106 15.65 4.26 60.26
CA THR A 106 14.40 3.99 60.97
C THR A 106 13.33 5.09 61.14
N ALA A 107 12.13 4.77 60.71
CA ALA A 107 10.84 4.68 61.46
C ALA A 107 9.67 5.10 60.55
N GLU A 108 8.82 4.14 60.22
CA GLU A 108 7.46 3.90 60.75
C GLU A 108 6.48 5.09 60.69
N ASN A 109 5.40 4.98 59.99
CA ASN A 109 4.03 4.72 60.48
C ASN A 109 2.98 4.90 59.36
N GLU A 110 2.20 3.84 59.10
CA GLU A 110 0.74 3.69 59.20
C GLU A 110 -0.12 4.89 58.75
N THR A 111 -1.21 4.75 58.03
CA THR A 111 -2.38 3.87 57.97
C THR A 111 -3.42 4.35 56.97
N GLN A 112 -4.16 3.44 56.46
CA GLN A 112 -5.60 3.24 56.19
C GLN A 112 -6.09 3.59 54.79
N ASN A 113 -6.47 2.60 54.02
CA ASN A 113 -7.70 1.77 54.00
C ASN A 113 -8.90 2.47 53.36
N ASN A 114 -9.33 1.94 52.21
CA ASN A 114 -10.72 1.58 51.98
C ASN A 114 -10.93 0.90 50.61
N SER A 115 -11.22 -0.40 50.69
CA SER A 115 -12.04 -1.14 49.72
C SER A 115 -13.48 -1.24 50.28
N PRO A 116 -14.48 -1.38 49.43
CA PRO A 116 -15.31 -2.56 49.48
C PRO A 116 -15.81 -2.98 48.09
N ALA A 117 -16.32 -4.12 47.78
CA ALA A 117 -16.67 -5.37 48.47
C ALA A 117 -17.08 -6.38 47.37
N SER A 118 -16.72 -7.59 47.64
CA SER A 118 -17.08 -8.83 46.96
C SER A 118 -18.54 -9.22 47.19
N LEU A 119 -19.14 -9.94 46.27
CA LEU A 119 -20.22 -10.86 46.55
C LEU A 119 -19.98 -12.22 45.90
N ASN A 120 -19.74 -13.18 46.77
CA ASN A 120 -19.69 -14.62 46.54
C ASN A 120 -21.06 -15.19 46.21
N ASN A 121 -21.10 -16.26 45.41
CA ASN A 121 -21.88 -17.41 45.83
C ASN A 121 -21.26 -18.74 45.42
N SER A 122 -21.03 -19.58 46.41
CA SER A 122 -20.50 -20.92 46.40
C SER A 122 -21.62 -21.97 46.27
N SER A 123 -21.29 -23.13 45.69
CA SER A 123 -21.82 -24.40 46.23
C SER A 123 -20.84 -25.54 45.96
N ASP A 124 -20.38 -26.07 47.06
CA ASP A 124 -19.63 -27.30 47.31
C ASP A 124 -20.26 -28.55 46.72
N ILE A 125 -19.43 -29.54 46.40
CA ILE A 125 -19.50 -30.92 46.96
C ILE A 125 -18.17 -31.65 46.62
N SER A 126 -17.48 -32.08 47.67
CA SER A 126 -16.45 -33.15 47.76
C SER A 126 -16.95 -34.26 48.70
N PRO A 127 -16.22 -35.34 48.98
CA PRO A 127 -15.46 -36.31 48.19
C PRO A 127 -15.85 -37.77 48.56
N SER A 128 -15.26 -38.78 47.92
CA SER A 128 -15.09 -40.08 48.61
C SER A 128 -13.94 -40.89 48.00
N ASP A 129 -13.16 -41.34 48.91
CA ASP A 129 -11.98 -42.16 49.04
C ASP A 129 -12.20 -43.63 48.65
N SER A 130 -11.19 -44.30 48.09
CA SER A 130 -10.64 -45.57 48.60
C SER A 130 -9.65 -46.26 47.65
N THR A 131 -8.43 -46.31 48.12
CA THR A 131 -7.44 -47.41 48.25
C THR A 131 -7.23 -48.50 47.20
N ALA A 132 -5.89 -48.68 47.02
CA ALA A 132 -5.09 -49.92 46.96
C ALA A 132 -4.75 -50.56 45.65
N GLY A 133 -3.51 -50.39 45.25
CA GLY A 133 -2.48 -51.41 45.15
C GLY A 133 -2.47 -52.37 43.96
N SER A 134 -1.46 -52.29 43.09
CA SER A 134 -0.55 -53.43 42.81
C SER A 134 0.45 -53.08 41.69
N GLN A 135 1.68 -53.57 41.88
CA GLN A 135 2.84 -53.50 40.99
C GLN A 135 2.62 -54.29 39.71
N GLY A 136 3.24 -53.80 38.60
CA GLY A 136 3.40 -54.61 37.40
C GLY A 136 4.17 -53.88 36.28
N SER A 137 5.48 -54.15 36.27
CA SER A 137 6.37 -54.37 35.14
C SER A 137 6.26 -53.50 33.87
N GLY A 138 7.42 -52.97 33.48
CA GLY A 138 7.71 -52.10 32.33
C GLY A 138 7.28 -52.58 30.95
N SER A 139 6.88 -51.63 30.20
CA SER A 139 7.01 -51.65 28.74
C SER A 139 7.27 -50.23 28.27
N GLN A 140 8.44 -50.03 27.69
CA GLN A 140 8.79 -48.80 27.01
C GLN A 140 7.89 -48.66 25.76
N ASN A 141 6.84 -47.88 25.87
CA ASN A 141 6.13 -47.39 24.71
C ASN A 141 6.82 -46.09 24.25
N GLN A 142 7.63 -46.20 23.19
CA GLN A 142 7.98 -45.04 22.36
C GLN A 142 6.68 -44.46 21.83
N SER A 143 6.22 -43.40 22.49
CA SER A 143 5.20 -42.54 21.95
C SER A 143 5.82 -41.82 20.74
N THR A 144 5.57 -42.32 19.56
CA THR A 144 5.66 -41.54 18.34
C THR A 144 4.70 -40.37 18.52
N ARG A 145 5.24 -39.19 18.88
CA ARG A 145 4.53 -37.92 18.73
C ARG A 145 4.29 -37.75 17.23
N SER A 146 3.11 -38.11 16.79
CA SER A 146 2.54 -37.57 15.57
C SER A 146 2.39 -36.08 15.81
N SER A 147 3.32 -35.28 15.27
CA SER A 147 3.13 -33.86 15.14
C SER A 147 2.05 -33.64 14.07
N THR A 148 0.81 -33.59 14.48
CA THR A 148 -0.23 -32.98 13.68
C THR A 148 0.19 -31.52 13.52
N SER A 149 0.68 -31.15 12.33
CA SER A 149 0.87 -29.76 11.94
C SER A 149 -0.48 -29.08 12.10
N GLN A 150 -0.58 -28.12 12.99
CA GLN A 150 -1.79 -27.31 13.13
C GLN A 150 -1.87 -26.40 11.91
N THR A 151 -3.00 -26.42 11.23
CA THR A 151 -3.31 -25.47 10.17
C THR A 151 -3.58 -24.10 10.83
N ILE A 152 -2.82 -23.09 10.45
CA ILE A 152 -3.00 -21.71 10.89
C ILE A 152 -3.66 -20.96 9.74
N THR A 153 -4.76 -20.27 10.04
CA THR A 153 -5.51 -19.46 9.10
C THR A 153 -5.77 -18.09 9.73
N THR A 154 -5.54 -17.02 8.99
CA THR A 154 -5.93 -15.67 9.40
C THR A 154 -7.46 -15.57 9.38
N SER A 155 -8.04 -14.97 10.41
CA SER A 155 -9.47 -14.66 10.41
C SER A 155 -9.68 -13.28 9.75
N TYR A 156 -10.61 -13.23 8.83
CA TYR A 156 -11.02 -12.02 8.15
C TYR A 156 -12.53 -11.87 8.25
N THR A 157 -13.00 -10.69 8.60
CA THR A 157 -14.42 -10.35 8.64
C THR A 157 -14.66 -9.17 7.71
N PRO A 158 -15.42 -9.36 6.61
CA PRO A 158 -15.75 -8.26 5.71
C PRO A 158 -16.47 -7.12 6.42
N ASN A 159 -16.10 -5.89 6.08
CA ASN A 159 -16.80 -4.69 6.53
C ASN A 159 -17.89 -4.32 5.53
N SER A 160 -19.13 -4.16 5.99
CA SER A 160 -20.27 -3.79 5.13
C SER A 160 -20.50 -2.28 5.00
N GLY A 161 -19.70 -1.45 5.67
CA GLY A 161 -19.89 0.00 5.76
C GLY A 161 -18.91 0.84 4.94
N GLY A 162 -17.94 0.21 4.27
CA GLY A 162 -16.92 0.92 3.49
C GLY A 162 -17.33 1.20 2.04
N LEU A 163 -16.49 1.96 1.33
CA LEU A 163 -16.62 2.23 -0.11
C LEU A 163 -16.35 0.99 -0.95
N ILE A 164 -15.42 0.15 -0.48
CA ILE A 164 -14.98 -1.05 -1.17
C ILE A 164 -15.86 -2.21 -0.72
N ASP A 165 -16.39 -2.99 -1.68
CA ASP A 165 -17.03 -4.27 -1.36
C ASP A 165 -15.96 -5.25 -0.92
N THR A 166 -15.97 -5.57 0.37
CA THR A 166 -14.95 -6.39 1.01
C THR A 166 -15.34 -7.87 1.11
N SER A 167 -16.50 -8.28 0.60
CA SER A 167 -17.06 -9.64 0.77
C SER A 167 -16.19 -10.74 0.13
N ASP A 168 -15.56 -10.45 -0.99
CA ASP A 168 -14.84 -11.42 -1.81
C ASP A 168 -13.36 -11.06 -2.05
N LEU A 169 -12.77 -10.18 -1.20
CA LEU A 169 -11.38 -9.76 -1.39
C LEU A 169 -10.37 -10.88 -1.12
N PHE A 170 -10.67 -11.78 -0.19
CA PHE A 170 -9.77 -12.84 0.23
C PHE A 170 -10.47 -14.21 0.20
N THR A 171 -9.86 -15.19 -0.45
CA THR A 171 -10.33 -16.58 -0.46
C THR A 171 -9.78 -17.34 0.75
N ASP A 172 -10.40 -18.49 1.10
CA ASP A 172 -9.88 -19.37 2.17
C ASP A 172 -8.41 -19.76 1.95
N ARG A 173 -7.99 -19.89 0.67
CA ARG A 173 -6.61 -20.21 0.33
C ARG A 173 -5.67 -19.02 0.54
N ASP A 174 -6.12 -17.81 0.29
CA ASP A 174 -5.33 -16.61 0.55
C ASP A 174 -5.05 -16.45 2.06
N LEU A 175 -6.04 -16.79 2.89
CA LEU A 175 -5.98 -16.71 4.36
C LEU A 175 -5.17 -17.83 5.02
N LEU A 176 -4.83 -18.90 4.28
CA LEU A 176 -4.10 -20.04 4.82
C LEU A 176 -2.61 -19.72 5.02
N GLN A 177 -2.17 -19.69 6.29
CA GLN A 177 -0.80 -19.33 6.64
C GLN A 177 0.18 -20.52 6.65
N THR A 178 -0.33 -21.76 6.79
CA THR A 178 0.50 -22.97 6.86
C THR A 178 0.01 -24.00 5.83
N PRO A 179 0.62 -24.03 4.62
CA PRO A 179 0.25 -25.00 3.59
C PRO A 179 0.69 -26.42 3.97
N ASP A 180 -0.02 -27.43 3.44
CA ASP A 180 0.42 -28.83 3.55
C ASP A 180 1.63 -29.08 2.65
N LEU A 181 2.79 -29.32 3.26
CA LEU A 181 4.06 -29.54 2.56
C LEU A 181 4.31 -31.02 2.22
N SER A 182 3.38 -31.93 2.49
CA SER A 182 3.58 -33.38 2.32
C SER A 182 3.84 -33.77 0.85
N SER A 183 3.29 -33.03 -0.11
CA SER A 183 3.50 -33.21 -1.56
C SER A 183 4.39 -32.15 -2.20
N ALA A 184 5.03 -31.29 -1.39
CA ALA A 184 5.78 -30.17 -1.90
C ALA A 184 7.08 -30.59 -2.62
N THR A 185 7.37 -29.94 -3.73
CA THR A 185 8.65 -30.06 -4.45
C THR A 185 9.70 -29.21 -3.75
N LYS A 186 10.83 -29.83 -3.38
CA LYS A 186 11.94 -29.10 -2.74
C LYS A 186 12.89 -28.54 -3.78
N ILE A 187 13.23 -27.27 -3.63
CA ILE A 187 14.19 -26.53 -4.45
C ILE A 187 15.29 -26.01 -3.53
N THR A 188 16.53 -26.42 -3.78
CA THR A 188 17.69 -25.82 -3.13
C THR A 188 18.22 -24.69 -4.02
N ALA A 189 18.32 -23.48 -3.47
CA ALA A 189 18.85 -22.32 -4.18
C ALA A 189 20.32 -22.61 -4.60
N THR A 190 20.61 -22.43 -5.88
CA THR A 190 21.93 -22.67 -6.47
C THR A 190 22.39 -21.43 -7.21
N SER A 191 23.59 -20.94 -6.87
CA SER A 191 24.11 -19.69 -7.43
C SER A 191 24.24 -19.73 -8.96
N ASN A 192 23.98 -18.58 -9.59
CA ASN A 192 24.06 -18.36 -11.03
C ASN A 192 23.11 -19.27 -11.85
N THR A 193 21.91 -19.51 -11.31
CA THR A 193 20.91 -20.32 -12.01
C THR A 193 19.51 -19.68 -11.92
N THR A 194 18.68 -20.00 -12.90
CA THR A 194 17.24 -19.71 -12.87
C THR A 194 16.49 -21.02 -12.75
N LYS A 195 15.60 -21.11 -11.77
CA LYS A 195 14.67 -22.23 -11.62
C LYS A 195 13.31 -21.83 -12.16
N THR A 196 12.92 -22.40 -13.29
CA THR A 196 11.58 -22.21 -13.83
C THR A 196 10.60 -23.19 -13.17
N ILE A 197 9.46 -22.69 -12.73
CA ILE A 197 8.28 -23.41 -12.26
C ILE A 197 7.22 -23.25 -13.34
N SER A 198 6.82 -24.36 -13.97
CA SER A 198 5.93 -24.37 -15.13
C SER A 198 4.61 -25.12 -14.89
N SER A 199 4.23 -25.35 -13.65
CA SER A 199 2.97 -26.02 -13.31
C SER A 199 2.50 -25.66 -11.91
N ALA A 200 1.20 -25.81 -11.67
CA ALA A 200 0.63 -25.71 -10.33
C ALA A 200 1.34 -26.59 -9.32
N GLY A 201 1.38 -26.16 -8.06
CA GLY A 201 1.95 -26.93 -6.96
C GLY A 201 2.55 -26.09 -5.85
N ILE A 202 3.12 -26.77 -4.86
CA ILE A 202 3.81 -26.18 -3.72
C ILE A 202 5.31 -26.47 -3.86
N TYR A 203 6.13 -25.44 -3.79
CA TYR A 203 7.57 -25.47 -4.00
C TYR A 203 8.29 -24.88 -2.80
N VAL A 204 8.96 -25.72 -2.02
CA VAL A 204 9.75 -25.26 -0.85
C VAL A 204 11.14 -24.87 -1.29
N VAL A 205 11.46 -23.61 -1.12
CA VAL A 205 12.76 -23.03 -1.50
C VAL A 205 13.60 -22.78 -0.26
N SER A 206 14.81 -23.29 -0.25
CA SER A 206 15.74 -23.14 0.86
C SER A 206 17.19 -22.98 0.41
N GLY A 207 18.06 -22.55 1.34
CA GLY A 207 19.49 -22.43 1.13
C GLY A 207 19.95 -21.02 0.74
N ASN A 208 21.26 -20.88 0.52
CA ASN A 208 21.92 -19.60 0.25
C ASN A 208 22.46 -19.58 -1.17
N ALA A 209 22.16 -18.52 -1.94
CA ALA A 209 22.63 -18.39 -3.30
C ALA A 209 22.83 -16.93 -3.72
N SER A 210 23.73 -16.74 -4.68
CA SER A 210 23.90 -15.48 -5.39
C SER A 210 23.45 -15.65 -6.85
N ASN A 211 22.73 -14.67 -7.37
CA ASN A 211 22.17 -14.70 -8.73
C ASN A 211 21.31 -15.97 -8.98
N PHE A 212 20.33 -16.18 -8.10
CA PHE A 212 19.34 -17.22 -8.23
C PHE A 212 17.96 -16.61 -8.41
N THR A 213 17.30 -16.89 -9.51
CA THR A 213 15.94 -16.44 -9.80
C THR A 213 14.98 -17.62 -9.80
N ILE A 214 13.86 -17.48 -9.10
CA ILE A 214 12.69 -18.34 -9.20
C ILE A 214 11.77 -17.70 -10.23
N LYS A 215 11.70 -18.28 -11.44
CA LYS A 215 10.81 -17.84 -12.50
C LYS A 215 9.55 -18.70 -12.49
N VAL A 216 8.39 -18.11 -12.29
CA VAL A 216 7.09 -18.76 -12.46
C VAL A 216 6.58 -18.45 -13.86
N ASP A 217 6.38 -19.53 -14.65
CA ASP A 217 5.91 -19.45 -16.03
C ASP A 217 5.02 -20.69 -16.25
N ALA A 218 3.87 -20.69 -15.60
CA ALA A 218 2.92 -21.81 -15.49
C ALA A 218 1.68 -21.55 -16.38
N GLY A 219 0.70 -22.41 -16.32
CA GLY A 219 -0.55 -22.25 -17.08
C GLY A 219 -1.42 -21.11 -16.50
N ASP A 220 -2.28 -20.55 -17.36
CA ASP A 220 -3.18 -19.43 -17.01
C ASP A 220 -4.16 -19.76 -15.86
N ASP A 221 -4.44 -21.05 -15.63
CA ASP A 221 -5.32 -21.51 -14.55
C ASP A 221 -4.52 -22.12 -13.36
N ASP A 222 -3.18 -22.06 -13.42
CA ASP A 222 -2.31 -22.68 -12.43
C ASP A 222 -2.09 -21.79 -11.22
N LYS A 223 -2.29 -22.33 -10.01
CA LYS A 223 -1.91 -21.70 -8.75
C LYS A 223 -0.58 -22.25 -8.28
N VAL A 224 0.42 -21.38 -8.19
CA VAL A 224 1.77 -21.72 -7.75
C VAL A 224 2.01 -21.18 -6.35
N GLN A 225 2.55 -22.00 -5.43
CA GLN A 225 2.91 -21.58 -4.08
C GLN A 225 4.40 -21.79 -3.84
N ILE A 226 5.13 -20.71 -3.64
CA ILE A 226 6.53 -20.67 -3.26
C ILE A 226 6.60 -20.54 -1.74
N VAL A 227 7.11 -21.56 -1.07
CA VAL A 227 7.30 -21.55 0.38
C VAL A 227 8.76 -21.28 0.67
N LEU A 228 9.06 -20.16 1.26
CA LEU A 228 10.42 -19.77 1.66
C LEU A 228 10.75 -20.36 3.03
N ASP A 229 11.73 -21.25 3.07
CA ASP A 229 12.17 -21.94 4.28
C ASP A 229 13.67 -21.68 4.51
N ASN A 230 13.98 -20.64 5.25
CA ASN A 230 15.34 -20.21 5.52
C ASN A 230 16.17 -20.01 4.24
N ALA A 231 15.60 -19.30 3.26
CA ALA A 231 16.25 -18.96 2.01
C ALA A 231 16.95 -17.60 2.13
N THR A 232 18.23 -17.53 1.70
CA THR A 232 18.97 -16.26 1.60
C THR A 232 19.50 -16.12 0.18
N ILE A 233 18.92 -15.19 -0.59
CA ILE A 233 19.23 -15.03 -2.01
C ILE A 233 19.57 -13.58 -2.29
N THR A 234 20.72 -13.37 -2.92
CA THR A 234 21.19 -12.04 -3.33
C THR A 234 21.45 -12.02 -4.82
N ASN A 235 20.67 -11.25 -5.56
CA ASN A 235 20.86 -11.03 -6.99
C ASN A 235 21.53 -9.67 -7.25
N THR A 236 22.10 -9.52 -8.44
CA THR A 236 22.73 -8.25 -8.85
C THR A 236 21.83 -7.39 -9.74
N SER A 237 20.99 -8.01 -10.59
CA SER A 237 20.24 -7.23 -11.59
C SER A 237 18.90 -7.84 -12.03
N THR A 238 18.49 -8.94 -11.40
CA THR A 238 17.23 -9.61 -11.75
C THR A 238 16.40 -9.83 -10.49
N PRO A 239 15.07 -9.86 -10.58
CA PRO A 239 14.23 -10.26 -9.47
C PRO A 239 14.67 -11.60 -8.89
N VAL A 240 14.52 -11.77 -7.58
CA VAL A 240 14.70 -13.07 -6.92
C VAL A 240 13.49 -13.97 -7.21
N ILE A 241 12.28 -13.40 -7.18
CA ILE A 241 11.06 -14.06 -7.62
C ILE A 241 10.48 -13.27 -8.78
N TYR A 242 10.27 -13.93 -9.91
CA TYR A 242 9.70 -13.35 -11.12
C TYR A 242 8.52 -14.20 -11.60
N VAL A 243 7.31 -13.69 -11.41
CA VAL A 243 6.08 -14.32 -11.91
C VAL A 243 5.76 -13.74 -13.29
N VAL A 244 5.83 -14.58 -14.31
CA VAL A 244 5.58 -14.22 -15.70
C VAL A 244 4.16 -14.61 -16.10
N ASN A 245 3.73 -15.81 -15.67
CA ASN A 245 2.41 -16.33 -15.95
C ASN A 245 1.97 -17.35 -14.89
N ALA A 246 0.76 -17.19 -14.38
CA ALA A 246 0.02 -18.07 -13.49
C ALA A 246 -1.41 -17.52 -13.33
N ASP A 247 -2.36 -18.27 -12.79
CA ASP A 247 -3.61 -17.69 -12.29
C ASP A 247 -3.33 -16.84 -11.03
N LYS A 248 -2.49 -17.40 -10.14
CA LYS A 248 -2.09 -16.75 -8.87
C LYS A 248 -0.78 -17.34 -8.33
N CYS A 249 0.09 -16.48 -7.83
CA CYS A 249 1.29 -16.90 -7.13
C CYS A 249 1.22 -16.54 -5.64
N PHE A 250 1.52 -17.52 -4.78
CA PHE A 250 1.64 -17.34 -3.34
C PHE A 250 3.13 -17.34 -2.96
N VAL A 251 3.55 -16.36 -2.16
CA VAL A 251 4.86 -16.34 -1.51
C VAL A 251 4.64 -16.46 -0.01
N THR A 252 4.92 -17.64 0.52
CA THR A 252 4.62 -18.03 1.90
C THR A 252 5.90 -18.17 2.71
N THR A 253 5.97 -17.54 3.88
CA THR A 253 7.08 -17.70 4.82
C THR A 253 6.81 -18.86 5.79
N ASN A 254 7.77 -19.77 5.99
CA ASN A 254 7.59 -20.98 6.79
C ASN A 254 8.29 -20.87 8.16
N GLY A 255 7.76 -20.03 9.05
CA GLY A 255 8.20 -19.96 10.47
C GLY A 255 9.62 -19.45 10.73
N ASN A 256 10.46 -19.34 9.69
CA ASN A 256 11.85 -18.90 9.73
C ASN A 256 12.01 -17.55 9.03
N THR A 257 13.19 -16.96 9.16
CA THR A 257 13.56 -15.77 8.39
C THR A 257 14.14 -16.17 7.04
N SER A 258 13.58 -15.58 5.97
CA SER A 258 14.14 -15.64 4.62
C SER A 258 14.55 -14.23 4.17
N THR A 259 15.65 -14.11 3.44
CA THR A 259 16.17 -12.83 2.95
C THR A 259 16.31 -12.85 1.44
N LEU A 260 15.64 -11.93 0.77
CA LEU A 260 15.73 -11.72 -0.66
C LEU A 260 16.27 -10.31 -0.94
N SER A 261 17.31 -10.22 -1.77
CA SER A 261 17.93 -8.92 -2.05
C SER A 261 18.40 -8.78 -3.49
N VAL A 262 18.37 -7.52 -3.99
CA VAL A 262 18.97 -7.12 -5.26
C VAL A 262 19.85 -5.89 -5.02
N THR A 263 21.14 -6.00 -5.35
CA THR A 263 22.15 -5.02 -4.95
C THR A 263 22.56 -4.06 -6.07
N GLY A 264 22.26 -4.36 -7.33
CA GLY A 264 22.62 -3.52 -8.48
C GLY A 264 21.38 -3.01 -9.22
N THR A 265 21.59 -2.44 -10.39
CA THR A 265 20.54 -1.93 -11.27
C THR A 265 19.82 -3.09 -11.95
N PHE A 266 18.50 -3.04 -11.94
CA PHE A 266 17.66 -4.06 -12.57
C PHE A 266 17.80 -4.04 -14.09
N THR A 267 17.75 -5.22 -14.69
CA THR A 267 17.73 -5.41 -16.14
C THR A 267 16.32 -5.81 -16.55
N ALA A 268 15.72 -5.03 -17.46
CA ALA A 268 14.40 -5.32 -17.99
C ALA A 268 14.35 -6.64 -18.75
N ASP A 269 13.22 -7.34 -18.72
CA ASP A 269 12.92 -8.50 -19.56
C ASP A 269 12.13 -8.04 -20.80
N GLY A 270 12.84 -7.84 -21.91
CA GLY A 270 12.27 -7.25 -23.11
C GLY A 270 11.74 -5.83 -22.85
N THR A 271 10.44 -5.63 -23.01
CA THR A 271 9.76 -4.35 -22.72
C THR A 271 9.22 -4.26 -21.29
N THR A 272 9.34 -5.35 -20.50
CA THR A 272 8.87 -5.39 -19.12
C THR A 272 9.94 -4.83 -18.18
N ASN A 273 9.63 -3.72 -17.52
CA ASN A 273 10.45 -3.21 -16.43
C ASN A 273 10.25 -4.10 -15.20
N THR A 274 11.29 -4.88 -14.83
CA THR A 274 11.24 -5.86 -13.73
C THR A 274 12.01 -5.35 -12.51
N ASP A 275 11.79 -4.12 -12.10
CA ASP A 275 12.60 -3.39 -11.12
C ASP A 275 12.20 -3.61 -9.65
N ALA A 276 11.88 -4.85 -9.29
CA ALA A 276 11.58 -5.26 -7.91
C ALA A 276 12.31 -6.55 -7.52
N VAL A 277 12.50 -6.74 -6.21
CA VAL A 277 13.06 -8.00 -5.67
C VAL A 277 12.10 -9.16 -5.89
N ILE A 278 10.80 -8.90 -5.69
CA ILE A 278 9.70 -9.78 -6.09
C ILE A 278 8.88 -9.03 -7.13
N PHE A 279 8.85 -9.54 -8.35
CA PHE A 279 8.08 -8.94 -9.45
C PHE A 279 7.05 -9.93 -9.97
N SER A 280 5.80 -9.50 -10.08
CA SER A 280 4.69 -10.32 -10.59
C SER A 280 3.93 -9.59 -11.70
N LYS A 281 3.58 -10.34 -12.75
CA LYS A 281 2.64 -9.89 -13.79
C LYS A 281 1.20 -10.29 -13.49
N GLU A 282 1.02 -11.19 -12.54
CA GLU A 282 -0.25 -11.83 -12.19
C GLU A 282 -0.51 -11.64 -10.69
N ASP A 283 -1.70 -12.02 -10.23
CA ASP A 283 -2.08 -11.96 -8.81
C ASP A 283 -0.99 -12.52 -7.89
N LEU A 284 -0.59 -11.75 -6.89
CA LEU A 284 0.40 -12.12 -5.88
C LEU A 284 -0.22 -12.15 -4.49
N VAL A 285 -0.01 -13.23 -3.75
CA VAL A 285 -0.43 -13.35 -2.35
C VAL A 285 0.78 -13.56 -1.46
N LEU A 286 0.94 -12.70 -0.47
CA LEU A 286 1.96 -12.77 0.57
C LEU A 286 1.33 -13.28 1.86
N ASN A 287 1.86 -14.36 2.44
CA ASN A 287 1.34 -14.94 3.67
C ASN A 287 2.40 -15.77 4.41
N GLY A 288 2.00 -16.42 5.48
CA GLY A 288 2.85 -17.35 6.24
C GLY A 288 3.08 -16.90 7.68
N THR A 289 3.96 -17.63 8.38
CA THR A 289 4.21 -17.45 9.81
C THR A 289 5.63 -17.00 10.14
N GLY A 290 6.46 -16.78 9.11
CA GLY A 290 7.86 -16.38 9.24
C GLY A 290 8.09 -14.92 8.89
N THR A 291 9.37 -14.56 8.81
CA THR A 291 9.82 -13.22 8.43
C THR A 291 10.42 -13.22 7.03
N LEU A 292 10.01 -12.28 6.21
CA LEU A 292 10.61 -12.00 4.90
C LEU A 292 11.34 -10.66 4.92
N VAL A 293 12.66 -10.72 4.82
CA VAL A 293 13.51 -9.53 4.69
C VAL A 293 13.75 -9.26 3.21
N ILE A 294 13.38 -8.07 2.73
CA ILE A 294 13.52 -7.64 1.34
C ILE A 294 14.42 -6.42 1.27
N LYS A 295 15.45 -6.48 0.41
CA LYS A 295 16.37 -5.35 0.21
C LYS A 295 16.59 -5.06 -1.26
N SER A 296 16.32 -3.83 -1.68
CA SER A 296 16.52 -3.35 -3.05
C SER A 296 17.35 -2.07 -3.06
N SER A 297 18.55 -2.13 -3.65
CA SER A 297 19.43 -0.95 -3.68
C SER A 297 19.01 0.09 -4.73
N ASN A 298 18.27 -0.31 -5.79
CA ASN A 298 17.98 0.57 -6.93
C ASN A 298 16.54 0.41 -7.49
N GLY A 299 15.65 -0.29 -6.80
CA GLY A 299 14.29 -0.53 -7.28
C GLY A 299 13.31 -0.73 -6.14
N ASN A 300 12.14 -1.25 -6.50
CA ASN A 300 11.07 -1.56 -5.58
C ASN A 300 11.37 -2.79 -4.72
N GLY A 301 10.72 -2.91 -3.58
CA GLY A 301 10.73 -4.13 -2.80
C GLY A 301 9.92 -5.21 -3.48
N ILE A 302 8.64 -4.96 -3.68
CA ILE A 302 7.67 -5.84 -4.32
C ILE A 302 6.90 -5.01 -5.36
N SER A 303 6.76 -5.52 -6.59
CA SER A 303 5.95 -4.87 -7.63
C SER A 303 5.05 -5.89 -8.33
N GLY A 304 3.77 -5.57 -8.44
CA GLY A 304 2.73 -6.35 -9.13
C GLY A 304 2.07 -5.56 -10.25
N LYS A 305 1.78 -6.24 -11.36
CA LYS A 305 1.02 -5.66 -12.47
C LYS A 305 -0.48 -5.98 -12.41
N ASP A 306 -0.88 -6.74 -11.39
CA ASP A 306 -2.25 -7.06 -11.02
C ASP A 306 -2.38 -6.85 -9.49
N ASP A 307 -3.23 -7.60 -8.77
CA ASP A 307 -3.43 -7.46 -7.34
C ASP A 307 -2.25 -7.98 -6.51
N ILE A 308 -1.87 -7.23 -5.48
CA ILE A 308 -1.02 -7.72 -4.39
C ILE A 308 -1.86 -7.85 -3.12
N LYS A 309 -1.95 -9.08 -2.59
CA LYS A 309 -2.66 -9.38 -1.35
C LYS A 309 -1.69 -9.75 -0.24
N THR A 310 -1.94 -9.29 0.97
CA THR A 310 -1.22 -9.75 2.17
C THR A 310 -2.21 -10.18 3.24
N THR A 311 -2.02 -11.42 3.73
CA THR A 311 -2.96 -12.02 4.69
C THR A 311 -2.30 -12.51 5.98
N GLY A 312 -1.03 -12.22 6.17
CA GLY A 312 -0.24 -12.57 7.36
C GLY A 312 1.26 -12.50 7.06
N GLY A 313 2.08 -12.89 8.02
CA GLY A 313 3.56 -12.84 7.92
C GLY A 313 4.16 -11.56 8.48
N THR A 314 5.51 -11.54 8.51
CA THR A 314 6.30 -10.38 8.94
C THR A 314 7.19 -9.95 7.78
N TYR A 315 7.19 -8.68 7.45
CA TYR A 315 7.92 -8.10 6.32
C TYR A 315 8.82 -6.97 6.78
N GLU A 316 10.12 -7.09 6.50
CA GLU A 316 11.10 -6.05 6.71
C GLU A 316 11.62 -5.60 5.34
N ILE A 317 11.18 -4.43 4.87
CA ILE A 317 11.46 -3.97 3.51
C ILE A 317 12.34 -2.73 3.57
N THR A 318 13.48 -2.78 2.87
CA THR A 318 14.34 -1.62 2.67
C THR A 318 14.64 -1.49 1.17
N CYS A 319 14.24 -0.37 0.55
CA CYS A 319 14.38 -0.20 -0.89
C CYS A 319 14.60 1.26 -1.30
N ALA A 320 15.03 1.45 -2.54
CA ALA A 320 15.30 2.76 -3.10
C ALA A 320 14.10 3.40 -3.81
N LYS A 321 13.07 2.59 -4.10
CA LYS A 321 11.79 3.02 -4.67
C LYS A 321 10.65 2.55 -3.77
N ASP A 322 9.48 2.26 -4.32
CA ASP A 322 8.29 1.86 -3.55
C ASP A 322 8.50 0.52 -2.83
N ALA A 323 8.08 0.45 -1.57
CA ALA A 323 8.26 -0.80 -0.85
C ALA A 323 7.31 -1.88 -1.36
N ILE A 324 6.04 -1.54 -1.59
CA ILE A 324 5.06 -2.39 -2.27
C ILE A 324 4.34 -1.52 -3.30
N GLU A 325 4.47 -1.88 -4.58
CA GLU A 325 3.82 -1.22 -5.71
C GLU A 325 2.88 -2.20 -6.41
N ALA A 326 1.64 -1.79 -6.68
CA ALA A 326 0.70 -2.55 -7.48
C ALA A 326 0.02 -1.67 -8.53
N ASN A 327 -0.21 -2.24 -9.73
CA ASN A 327 -1.00 -1.49 -10.72
C ASN A 327 -2.49 -1.51 -10.34
N ASP A 328 -3.05 -2.66 -9.97
CA ASP A 328 -4.47 -2.75 -9.72
C ASP A 328 -4.81 -2.43 -8.27
N ARG A 329 -4.44 -3.30 -7.33
CA ARG A 329 -4.82 -3.13 -5.94
C ARG A 329 -3.77 -3.67 -4.97
N ILE A 330 -3.63 -3.00 -3.83
CA ILE A 330 -2.97 -3.54 -2.63
C ILE A 330 -4.06 -3.85 -1.60
N LEU A 331 -4.19 -5.13 -1.24
CA LEU A 331 -5.24 -5.62 -0.35
C LEU A 331 -4.60 -6.32 0.85
N ILE A 332 -4.76 -5.74 2.04
CA ILE A 332 -4.12 -6.26 3.26
C ILE A 332 -5.19 -6.53 4.30
N CYS A 333 -5.31 -7.79 4.78
CA CYS A 333 -6.18 -8.09 5.91
C CYS A 333 -5.41 -8.33 7.21
N ASP A 334 -4.12 -8.68 7.15
CA ASP A 334 -3.24 -8.85 8.31
C ASP A 334 -1.77 -8.91 7.86
N GLY A 335 -0.85 -8.72 8.79
CA GLY A 335 0.60 -8.77 8.60
C GLY A 335 1.33 -7.74 9.46
N SER A 336 2.63 -7.91 9.60
CA SER A 336 3.48 -6.96 10.30
C SER A 336 4.53 -6.40 9.34
N PHE A 337 4.56 -5.08 9.17
CA PHE A 337 5.40 -4.40 8.20
C PHE A 337 6.34 -3.42 8.87
N THR A 338 7.63 -3.55 8.58
CA THR A 338 8.64 -2.54 8.86
C THR A 338 9.25 -2.09 7.53
N ILE A 339 8.94 -0.87 7.13
CA ILE A 339 9.26 -0.33 5.81
C ILE A 339 10.20 0.86 5.97
N ASN A 340 11.32 0.83 5.22
CA ASN A 340 12.20 1.97 5.03
C ASN A 340 12.44 2.15 3.53
N THR A 341 11.96 3.25 2.97
CA THR A 341 12.05 3.49 1.53
C THR A 341 12.41 4.94 1.21
N SER A 342 13.00 5.13 0.01
CA SER A 342 13.31 6.47 -0.52
C SER A 342 12.19 7.01 -1.42
N LYS A 343 11.08 6.28 -1.56
CA LYS A 343 9.87 6.71 -2.27
C LYS A 343 8.64 6.36 -1.41
N ASP A 344 7.63 5.64 -1.91
CA ASP A 344 6.38 5.39 -1.20
C ASP A 344 6.39 4.07 -0.43
N GLY A 345 5.72 4.04 0.72
CA GLY A 345 5.57 2.81 1.51
C GLY A 345 4.66 1.80 0.81
N LEU A 346 3.43 2.16 0.55
CA LEU A 346 2.47 1.40 -0.25
C LEU A 346 2.00 2.29 -1.40
N HIS A 347 2.10 1.83 -2.65
CA HIS A 347 1.73 2.59 -3.83
C HIS A 347 0.86 1.77 -4.78
N ALA A 348 -0.36 2.25 -5.06
CA ALA A 348 -1.26 1.63 -6.05
C ALA A 348 -1.67 2.65 -7.11
N GLU A 349 -1.29 2.39 -8.38
CA GLU A 349 -1.56 3.27 -9.51
C GLU A 349 -1.84 2.47 -10.78
N ASN A 350 -2.92 2.83 -11.49
CA ASN A 350 -3.24 2.27 -12.79
C ASN A 350 -3.54 3.38 -13.80
N ASP A 351 -2.63 3.53 -14.77
CA ASP A 351 -2.74 4.55 -15.83
C ASP A 351 -3.83 4.21 -16.86
N ASP A 352 -4.13 2.91 -17.03
CA ASP A 352 -5.02 2.43 -18.09
C ASP A 352 -6.48 2.33 -17.61
N ASP A 353 -6.72 2.06 -16.32
CA ASP A 353 -8.05 1.91 -15.72
C ASP A 353 -8.18 2.77 -14.47
N GLN A 354 -8.85 3.89 -14.60
CA GLN A 354 -9.07 4.87 -13.53
C GLN A 354 -9.96 4.37 -12.38
N THR A 355 -10.51 3.16 -12.47
CA THR A 355 -11.26 2.52 -11.37
C THR A 355 -10.37 1.66 -10.47
N LEU A 356 -9.11 1.46 -10.86
CA LEU A 356 -8.06 0.75 -10.13
C LEU A 356 -7.11 1.73 -9.43
N GLY A 357 -5.99 1.26 -8.91
CA GLY A 357 -5.14 2.07 -8.04
C GLY A 357 -5.73 2.19 -6.63
N ILE A 358 -6.16 1.05 -6.06
CA ILE A 358 -6.88 0.96 -4.79
C ILE A 358 -5.99 0.34 -3.72
N ILE A 359 -6.03 0.92 -2.52
CA ILE A 359 -5.44 0.31 -1.32
C ILE A 359 -6.55 0.05 -0.29
N TYR A 360 -6.68 -1.22 0.12
CA TYR A 360 -7.55 -1.64 1.20
C TYR A 360 -6.75 -2.25 2.34
N ILE A 361 -6.99 -1.79 3.56
CA ILE A 361 -6.35 -2.33 4.77
C ILE A 361 -7.42 -2.67 5.80
N GLY A 362 -7.64 -3.96 6.03
CA GLY A 362 -8.59 -4.49 7.01
C GLY A 362 -7.95 -4.79 8.36
N GLY A 363 -6.61 -4.69 8.49
CA GLY A 363 -5.87 -4.96 9.72
C GLY A 363 -4.37 -5.01 9.51
N GLY A 364 -3.63 -5.38 10.56
CA GLY A 364 -2.17 -5.50 10.52
C GLY A 364 -1.46 -4.41 11.32
N SER A 365 -0.12 -4.45 11.30
CA SER A 365 0.75 -3.50 12.00
C SER A 365 1.79 -2.92 11.04
N PHE A 366 1.90 -1.61 10.99
CA PHE A 366 2.71 -0.89 10.02
C PHE A 366 3.63 0.11 10.71
N ASN A 367 4.94 -0.03 10.47
CA ASN A 367 5.94 0.97 10.80
C ASN A 367 6.60 1.41 9.49
N ILE A 368 6.18 2.56 8.96
CA ILE A 368 6.56 3.06 7.64
C ILE A 368 7.41 4.32 7.82
N ASN A 369 8.61 4.29 7.24
CA ASN A 369 9.46 5.44 7.05
C ASN A 369 9.72 5.59 5.55
N ALA A 370 9.01 6.51 4.91
CA ALA A 370 9.06 6.79 3.49
C ALA A 370 9.59 8.21 3.25
N SER A 371 10.22 8.45 2.10
CA SER A 371 10.68 9.81 1.75
C SER A 371 9.65 10.61 0.95
N SER A 372 8.72 9.92 0.30
CA SER A 372 7.53 10.47 -0.35
C SER A 372 6.31 10.10 0.51
N ASP A 373 5.39 9.28 0.03
CA ASP A 373 4.14 9.01 0.72
C ASP A 373 4.21 7.74 1.56
N GLY A 374 3.56 7.77 2.71
CA GLY A 374 3.42 6.57 3.53
C GLY A 374 2.52 5.54 2.83
N ILE A 375 1.36 5.98 2.37
CA ILE A 375 0.36 5.18 1.66
C ILE A 375 -0.26 6.03 0.56
N GLN A 376 -0.06 5.67 -0.71
CA GLN A 376 -0.63 6.36 -1.86
C GLN A 376 -1.46 5.42 -2.72
N GLY A 377 -2.75 5.73 -2.87
CA GLY A 377 -3.63 5.06 -3.81
C GLY A 377 -4.26 6.06 -4.77
N ASN A 378 -4.14 5.86 -6.09
CA ASN A 378 -4.66 6.86 -7.03
C ASN A 378 -6.18 7.04 -6.93
N THR A 379 -6.93 5.99 -6.65
CA THR A 379 -8.39 6.02 -6.65
C THR A 379 -8.96 6.07 -5.24
N THR A 380 -8.62 5.08 -4.40
CA THR A 380 -9.18 4.94 -3.06
C THR A 380 -8.17 4.35 -2.11
N VAL A 381 -8.04 4.95 -0.94
CA VAL A 381 -7.43 4.34 0.24
C VAL A 381 -8.53 4.14 1.28
N GLN A 382 -8.84 2.88 1.62
CA GLN A 382 -9.77 2.53 2.70
C GLN A 382 -9.05 1.76 3.80
N ILE A 383 -9.14 2.27 5.03
CA ILE A 383 -8.59 1.64 6.23
C ILE A 383 -9.72 1.30 7.18
N ASP A 384 -9.95 -0.01 7.39
CA ASP A 384 -11.00 -0.49 8.30
C ASP A 384 -10.46 -0.77 9.69
N ASP A 385 -9.20 -1.21 9.83
CA ASP A 385 -8.52 -1.46 11.10
C ASP A 385 -7.00 -1.51 10.91
N GLY A 386 -6.23 -1.65 11.98
CA GLY A 386 -4.78 -1.76 11.97
C GLY A 386 -4.11 -0.77 12.91
N THR A 387 -2.79 -0.93 13.06
CA THR A 387 -1.95 -0.02 13.85
C THR A 387 -0.84 0.53 12.96
N PHE A 388 -0.75 1.85 12.85
CA PHE A 388 0.14 2.52 11.93
C PHE A 388 1.02 3.52 12.67
N THR A 389 2.31 3.48 12.38
CA THR A 389 3.26 4.56 12.66
C THR A 389 3.89 4.94 11.33
N ILE A 390 3.55 6.11 10.83
CA ILE A 390 3.96 6.59 9.49
C ILE A 390 4.81 7.85 9.67
N LYS A 391 5.96 7.84 9.03
CA LYS A 391 6.80 9.02 8.87
C LYS A 391 7.09 9.18 7.38
N ALA A 392 6.63 10.29 6.79
CA ALA A 392 6.67 10.49 5.34
C ALA A 392 6.66 11.99 4.99
N SER A 393 6.73 12.31 3.70
CA SER A 393 6.36 13.64 3.20
C SER A 393 4.87 13.82 3.36
N GLU A 394 4.07 13.01 2.69
CA GLU A 394 2.63 12.90 2.93
C GLU A 394 2.30 11.57 3.63
N GLY A 395 1.44 11.62 4.64
CA GLY A 395 1.13 10.41 5.40
C GLY A 395 0.28 9.44 4.60
N ILE A 396 -0.88 9.88 4.12
CA ILE A 396 -1.83 9.09 3.31
C ILE A 396 -2.36 9.98 2.19
N GLU A 397 -2.24 9.54 0.94
CA GLU A 397 -2.75 10.28 -0.21
C GLU A 397 -3.65 9.41 -1.11
N SER A 398 -4.76 10.00 -1.61
CA SER A 398 -5.63 9.37 -2.60
C SER A 398 -6.65 10.38 -3.18
N THR A 399 -7.38 9.98 -4.23
CA THR A 399 -8.58 10.75 -4.63
C THR A 399 -9.70 10.61 -3.59
N TYR A 400 -9.84 9.44 -2.95
CA TYR A 400 -10.76 9.25 -1.84
C TYR A 400 -10.06 8.49 -0.70
N VAL A 401 -9.96 9.12 0.47
CA VAL A 401 -9.44 8.50 1.69
C VAL A 401 -10.60 8.23 2.64
N GLN A 402 -10.82 6.98 3.04
CA GLN A 402 -11.82 6.59 4.02
C GLN A 402 -11.17 5.84 5.18
N ILE A 403 -11.33 6.36 6.39
CA ILE A 403 -10.82 5.75 7.64
C ILE A 403 -12.02 5.34 8.48
N ASN A 404 -12.26 4.02 8.54
CA ASN A 404 -13.36 3.41 9.28
C ASN A 404 -12.94 2.97 10.69
N GLY A 405 -11.64 2.75 10.92
CA GLY A 405 -11.11 2.23 12.19
C GLY A 405 -9.60 2.34 12.30
N GLY A 406 -9.04 1.58 13.25
CA GLY A 406 -7.60 1.49 13.50
C GLY A 406 -7.04 2.58 14.42
N THR A 407 -5.72 2.50 14.61
CA THR A 407 -4.92 3.51 15.33
C THR A 407 -3.80 3.97 14.41
N ILE A 408 -3.85 5.22 14.01
CA ILE A 408 -2.98 5.79 12.97
C ILE A 408 -2.21 6.96 13.59
N ASP A 409 -0.88 6.87 13.59
CA ASP A 409 0.03 7.92 14.03
C ASP A 409 0.91 8.34 12.85
N ILE A 410 0.69 9.57 12.38
CA ILE A 410 1.37 10.16 11.24
C ILE A 410 2.28 11.29 11.71
N THR A 411 3.52 11.28 11.22
CA THR A 411 4.43 12.43 11.27
C THR A 411 4.80 12.76 9.83
N SER A 412 4.37 13.92 9.33
CA SER A 412 4.60 14.34 7.95
C SER A 412 5.26 15.70 7.85
N THR A 413 5.90 15.97 6.71
CA THR A 413 6.62 17.21 6.42
C THR A 413 5.93 18.07 5.36
N ASP A 414 4.97 17.51 4.66
CA ASP A 414 4.05 18.15 3.72
C ASP A 414 2.63 17.99 4.26
N ASP A 415 1.80 17.09 3.77
CA ASP A 415 0.46 16.90 4.30
C ASP A 415 0.32 15.64 5.17
N GLY A 416 -0.51 15.71 6.21
CA GLY A 416 -0.81 14.54 7.04
C GLY A 416 -1.66 13.53 6.30
N ILE A 417 -2.81 13.96 5.81
CA ILE A 417 -3.70 13.19 4.92
C ILE A 417 -4.15 14.12 3.81
N ASN A 418 -3.90 13.74 2.56
CA ASN A 418 -4.22 14.52 1.38
C ASN A 418 -5.25 13.80 0.48
N ALA A 419 -6.29 14.53 0.06
CA ALA A 419 -7.17 14.07 -1.01
C ALA A 419 -7.06 15.00 -2.22
N SER A 420 -6.38 14.51 -3.25
CA SER A 420 -6.16 15.21 -4.52
C SER A 420 -6.73 14.45 -5.71
N LYS A 421 -6.95 15.13 -6.83
CA LYS A 421 -7.57 14.52 -8.02
C LYS A 421 -6.57 13.68 -8.81
N LYS A 422 -6.31 12.44 -8.38
CA LYS A 422 -5.45 11.48 -9.08
C LYS A 422 -6.23 10.55 -10.03
N SER A 423 -7.53 10.32 -9.75
CA SER A 423 -8.40 9.45 -10.55
C SER A 423 -9.71 10.14 -10.91
N THR A 424 -10.35 9.70 -11.99
CA THR A 424 -11.68 10.14 -12.41
C THR A 424 -12.82 9.27 -11.85
N ALA A 425 -12.51 8.17 -11.16
CA ALA A 425 -13.51 7.28 -10.55
C ALA A 425 -14.36 8.02 -9.49
N HIS A 426 -13.74 8.91 -8.74
CA HIS A 426 -14.44 9.81 -7.84
C HIS A 426 -14.54 11.21 -8.45
N SER A 427 -15.74 11.80 -8.43
CA SER A 427 -15.96 13.14 -9.01
C SER A 427 -15.28 14.25 -8.21
N THR A 428 -15.17 14.06 -6.91
CA THR A 428 -14.65 15.05 -5.95
C THR A 428 -13.67 14.36 -5.00
N PRO A 429 -12.46 14.87 -4.84
CA PRO A 429 -11.55 14.41 -3.81
C PRO A 429 -12.20 14.49 -2.43
N THR A 430 -12.01 13.48 -1.60
CA THR A 430 -12.75 13.41 -0.33
C THR A 430 -11.92 12.68 0.73
N ILE A 431 -11.95 13.23 1.95
CA ILE A 431 -11.46 12.55 3.16
C ILE A 431 -12.63 12.30 4.08
N GLU A 432 -12.80 11.06 4.53
CA GLU A 432 -13.88 10.63 5.40
C GLU A 432 -13.37 9.87 6.61
N PHE A 433 -13.65 10.38 7.82
CA PHE A 433 -13.37 9.73 9.09
C PHE A 433 -14.65 9.18 9.69
N ASN A 434 -14.76 7.85 9.75
CA ASN A 434 -15.92 7.14 10.29
C ASN A 434 -15.64 6.54 11.68
N GLY A 435 -14.36 6.29 12.02
CA GLY A 435 -13.97 5.65 13.27
C GLY A 435 -12.48 5.73 13.58
N GLY A 436 -12.04 4.97 14.58
CA GLY A 436 -10.62 4.84 14.97
C GLY A 436 -10.04 6.06 15.67
N TYR A 437 -8.71 6.04 15.75
CA TYR A 437 -7.89 7.11 16.34
C TYR A 437 -6.81 7.52 15.34
N THR A 438 -6.91 8.72 14.80
CA THR A 438 -5.92 9.29 13.89
C THR A 438 -5.22 10.45 14.59
N THR A 439 -3.90 10.35 14.75
CA THR A 439 -3.04 11.41 15.27
C THR A 439 -2.09 11.86 14.17
N ILE A 440 -2.06 13.15 13.91
CA ILE A 440 -1.23 13.75 12.87
C ILE A 440 -0.34 14.78 13.55
N THR A 441 0.96 14.69 13.33
CA THR A 441 1.95 15.63 13.80
C THR A 441 2.70 16.20 12.60
N MET A 442 2.50 17.49 12.36
CA MET A 442 3.08 18.18 11.21
C MET A 442 4.47 18.71 11.50
N GLY A 443 5.33 18.66 10.48
CA GLY A 443 6.59 19.37 10.45
C GLY A 443 6.42 20.89 10.52
N GLN A 444 7.52 21.62 10.26
CA GLN A 444 7.46 23.08 10.14
C GLN A 444 7.40 23.45 8.66
N GLY A 445 6.47 24.31 8.29
CA GLY A 445 6.32 24.81 6.93
C GLY A 445 4.88 25.24 6.65
N ASP A 446 4.59 25.40 5.36
CA ASP A 446 3.24 25.58 4.82
C ASP A 446 2.68 24.16 4.60
N THR A 447 2.11 23.58 5.65
CA THR A 447 1.76 22.15 5.73
C THR A 447 0.40 22.04 6.38
N ASP A 448 -0.42 21.13 5.83
CA ASP A 448 -1.78 20.90 6.29
C ASP A 448 -1.91 19.55 6.99
N GLY A 449 -2.58 19.53 8.14
CA GLY A 449 -2.84 18.27 8.84
C GLY A 449 -3.75 17.36 8.04
N VAL A 450 -4.82 17.91 7.50
CA VAL A 450 -5.79 17.24 6.64
C VAL A 450 -6.12 18.18 5.50
N ASP A 451 -5.67 17.86 4.29
CA ASP A 451 -5.94 18.64 3.07
C ASP A 451 -6.88 17.88 2.12
N ALA A 452 -7.89 18.55 1.60
CA ALA A 452 -8.75 18.00 0.57
C ALA A 452 -9.03 19.05 -0.51
N ASN A 453 -8.58 18.79 -1.72
CA ASN A 453 -9.04 19.55 -2.89
C ASN A 453 -10.54 19.27 -3.18
N GLY A 454 -11.32 19.10 -2.13
CA GLY A 454 -12.72 18.73 -2.17
C GLY A 454 -13.38 18.70 -0.81
N ASN A 455 -13.88 17.54 -0.37
CA ASN A 455 -14.72 17.45 0.83
C ASN A 455 -14.01 16.77 2.00
N ILE A 456 -14.36 17.19 3.22
CA ILE A 456 -13.97 16.52 4.46
C ILE A 456 -15.22 16.17 5.26
N TYR A 457 -15.35 14.90 5.67
CA TYR A 457 -16.40 14.40 6.53
C TYR A 457 -15.80 13.78 7.78
N VAL A 458 -16.21 14.27 8.96
CA VAL A 458 -15.90 13.63 10.25
C VAL A 458 -17.21 13.10 10.80
N ASN A 459 -17.45 11.79 10.64
CA ASN A 459 -18.65 11.08 11.05
C ASN A 459 -18.47 10.39 12.41
N GLY A 460 -17.24 10.05 12.78
CA GLY A 460 -16.91 9.32 14.00
C GLY A 460 -15.41 9.34 14.31
N GLY A 461 -15.00 8.54 15.31
CA GLY A 461 -13.61 8.41 15.73
C GLY A 461 -13.03 9.64 16.43
N THR A 462 -11.72 9.68 16.48
CA THR A 462 -10.95 10.83 17.02
C THR A 462 -9.88 11.23 16.01
N VAL A 463 -9.89 12.48 15.60
CA VAL A 463 -8.87 13.09 14.73
C VAL A 463 -8.13 14.15 15.54
N SER A 464 -6.85 13.90 15.80
CA SER A 464 -5.97 14.78 16.56
C SER A 464 -4.88 15.35 15.66
N VAL A 465 -4.86 16.65 15.44
CA VAL A 465 -3.86 17.34 14.61
C VAL A 465 -3.00 18.25 15.46
N ASN A 466 -1.69 18.01 15.43
CA ASN A 466 -0.68 18.83 16.07
C ASN A 466 0.12 19.56 14.97
N THR A 467 -0.11 20.84 14.80
CA THR A 467 0.51 21.65 13.75
C THR A 467 0.75 23.08 14.22
N SER A 468 1.75 23.74 13.64
CA SER A 468 1.91 25.20 13.73
C SER A 468 1.31 25.93 12.52
N GLY A 469 0.93 25.19 11.47
CA GLY A 469 0.29 25.68 10.26
C GLY A 469 -1.23 25.44 10.28
N SER A 470 -1.77 25.02 9.15
CA SER A 470 -3.17 24.67 8.99
C SER A 470 -3.46 23.27 9.55
N SER A 471 -4.56 23.11 10.26
CA SER A 471 -4.99 21.80 10.73
C SER A 471 -5.91 21.08 9.75
N PHE A 472 -6.74 21.86 9.03
CA PHE A 472 -7.65 21.38 7.98
C PHE A 472 -7.68 22.43 6.88
N ASP A 473 -7.50 22.00 5.63
CA ASP A 473 -7.81 22.79 4.45
C ASP A 473 -8.76 22.01 3.54
N TYR A 474 -9.68 22.70 2.84
CA TYR A 474 -10.62 22.07 1.94
C TYR A 474 -11.22 23.07 0.96
N ASP A 475 -11.35 22.63 -0.29
CA ASP A 475 -11.93 23.43 -1.36
C ASP A 475 -13.46 23.31 -1.47
N GLY A 476 -14.03 22.25 -0.91
CA GLY A 476 -15.44 21.90 -1.04
C GLY A 476 -16.25 22.06 0.25
N THR A 477 -16.84 20.98 0.71
CA THR A 477 -17.71 20.94 1.89
C THR A 477 -17.03 20.25 3.05
N ALA A 478 -17.03 20.88 4.22
CA ALA A 478 -16.64 20.22 5.47
C ALA A 478 -17.88 19.97 6.34
N GLN A 479 -18.06 18.72 6.80
CA GLN A 479 -19.18 18.32 7.67
C GLN A 479 -18.66 17.59 8.90
N TYR A 480 -19.03 18.11 10.07
CA TYR A 480 -18.77 17.47 11.36
C TYR A 480 -20.08 16.86 11.86
N ASN A 481 -20.24 15.54 11.64
CA ASN A 481 -21.45 14.79 11.96
C ASN A 481 -21.31 14.03 13.29
N GLY A 482 -20.10 13.81 13.78
CA GLY A 482 -19.81 13.07 15.01
C GLY A 482 -18.33 12.92 15.27
N GLY A 483 -17.98 12.16 16.32
CA GLY A 483 -16.58 11.93 16.70
C GLY A 483 -15.98 13.06 17.55
N THR A 484 -14.65 13.14 17.56
CA THR A 484 -13.88 14.13 18.33
C THR A 484 -12.77 14.71 17.46
N ILE A 485 -12.67 16.02 17.39
CA ILE A 485 -11.58 16.72 16.72
C ILE A 485 -10.74 17.44 17.81
N ILE A 486 -9.43 17.19 17.81
CA ILE A 486 -8.48 17.81 18.74
C ILE A 486 -7.41 18.54 17.92
N ILE A 487 -7.20 19.81 18.18
CA ILE A 487 -6.19 20.63 17.53
C ILE A 487 -5.25 21.19 18.59
N ASN A 488 -3.96 20.84 18.50
CA ASN A 488 -2.93 21.24 19.45
C ASN A 488 -3.35 20.98 20.92
N GLY A 489 -3.94 19.78 21.16
CA GLY A 489 -4.39 19.35 22.47
C GLY A 489 -5.71 19.94 22.95
N SER A 490 -6.41 20.73 22.13
CA SER A 490 -7.71 21.33 22.47
C SER A 490 -8.81 20.76 21.60
N GLN A 491 -9.87 20.23 22.19
CA GLN A 491 -11.05 19.79 21.47
C GLN A 491 -11.78 20.97 20.86
N VAL A 492 -12.27 20.79 19.63
CA VAL A 492 -13.06 21.79 18.90
C VAL A 492 -14.42 21.19 18.50
N ASP A 493 -15.42 22.07 18.27
CA ASP A 493 -16.82 21.69 17.98
C ASP A 493 -17.17 21.83 16.48
N SER A 494 -16.18 22.10 15.63
CA SER A 494 -16.34 22.22 14.18
C SER A 494 -15.01 21.97 13.48
N ILE A 495 -15.06 21.60 12.21
CA ILE A 495 -13.88 21.55 11.34
C ILE A 495 -13.49 23.01 11.04
N PRO A 496 -12.30 23.48 11.48
CA PRO A 496 -11.83 24.82 11.12
C PRO A 496 -11.37 24.82 9.67
N GLN A 497 -11.54 25.92 8.98
CA GLN A 497 -10.96 26.12 7.65
C GLN A 497 -9.71 27.00 7.77
N SER A 498 -8.65 26.64 7.05
CA SER A 498 -7.46 27.49 6.96
C SER A 498 -7.80 28.85 6.35
N MET A 499 -7.23 29.90 6.91
CA MET A 499 -7.44 31.27 6.43
C MET A 499 -6.48 31.68 5.29
N MET A 500 -5.68 30.79 4.74
CA MET A 500 -4.63 31.14 3.78
C MET A 500 -5.08 31.16 2.31
N GLY A 501 -6.35 30.93 1.98
CA GLY A 501 -6.88 30.98 0.59
C GLY A 501 -7.95 32.03 0.31
N GLY A 502 -8.40 32.79 1.28
CA GLY A 502 -9.54 33.72 1.12
C GLY A 502 -9.13 35.13 0.74
N GLY A 503 -9.20 35.47 -0.55
CA GLY A 503 -9.26 36.88 -0.98
C GLY A 503 -10.38 37.62 -0.28
N MET A 504 -10.05 38.75 0.34
CA MET A 504 -10.93 39.69 1.03
C MET A 504 -12.33 39.82 0.41
N GLY A 505 -13.30 39.21 1.03
CA GLY A 505 -14.72 39.53 0.93
C GLY A 505 -15.24 39.93 2.30
N GLY A 506 -14.91 41.10 2.78
CA GLY A 506 -15.45 41.62 4.04
C GLY A 506 -16.97 41.84 3.95
N PRO A 507 -17.74 41.45 4.96
CA PRO A 507 -19.17 41.81 5.00
C PRO A 507 -19.29 43.31 5.26
N GLY A 508 -19.93 44.00 4.33
CA GLY A 508 -20.27 45.40 4.45
C GLY A 508 -21.06 45.70 5.72
N GLY A 509 -20.42 46.42 6.64
CA GLY A 509 -21.10 47.02 7.77
C GLY A 509 -22.00 48.17 7.31
N MET A 510 -23.27 48.01 7.59
CA MET A 510 -24.29 49.08 7.46
C MET A 510 -23.95 50.26 8.37
N GLY A 511 -23.98 51.42 7.76
CA GLY A 511 -24.74 52.56 8.20
C GLY A 511 -24.19 53.53 9.20
N ASN A 512 -23.95 54.75 8.87
CA ASN A 512 -24.85 55.80 9.36
C ASN A 512 -24.63 57.10 8.58
N GLN A 513 -25.76 57.77 8.29
CA GLN A 513 -25.86 59.08 7.67
C GLN A 513 -25.28 60.15 8.60
N GLY A 514 -24.54 61.10 8.04
CA GLY A 514 -24.10 62.33 8.71
C GLY A 514 -23.54 63.33 7.70
N GLN A 515 -24.37 64.04 7.16
CA GLN A 515 -24.51 65.41 6.62
C GLN A 515 -23.27 66.32 6.59
N MET A 516 -23.03 66.92 5.38
CA MET A 516 -22.58 68.26 5.00
C MET A 516 -21.21 68.80 5.37
N GLY A 517 -20.55 69.26 4.33
CA GLY A 517 -19.54 70.28 4.42
C GLY A 517 -18.67 70.39 3.16
N GLY A 518 -19.13 71.14 2.16
CA GLY A 518 -18.32 71.45 0.99
C GLY A 518 -17.16 72.38 1.35
N PHE A 519 -16.07 72.27 0.64
CA PHE A 519 -15.23 73.39 0.24
C PHE A 519 -14.42 73.01 -1.02
N SER A 520 -14.52 73.91 -1.93
CA SER A 520 -13.90 74.10 -3.23
C SER A 520 -12.38 74.31 -3.11
N GLY A 521 -11.67 73.88 -4.16
CA GLY A 521 -10.53 74.68 -4.63
C GLY A 521 -9.22 73.93 -4.84
N GLY A 522 -8.73 73.99 -6.06
CA GLY A 522 -7.36 74.23 -6.31
C GLY A 522 -6.62 73.24 -7.24
N ARG A 523 -6.54 73.57 -8.47
CA ARG A 523 -5.67 73.08 -9.56
C ARG A 523 -4.20 73.08 -9.17
N GLY A 524 -3.44 72.15 -9.72
CA GLY A 524 -1.99 72.21 -9.83
C GLY A 524 -1.42 71.05 -10.66
N ALA A 525 -1.27 71.28 -11.96
CA ALA A 525 -0.49 70.46 -12.88
C ALA A 525 1.00 70.79 -12.75
N PHE A 526 1.84 69.82 -13.02
CA PHE A 526 3.21 69.80 -13.61
C PHE A 526 3.84 68.48 -13.21
N GLY A 527 4.21 67.51 -14.04
CA GLY A 527 5.07 67.67 -15.24
C GLY A 527 6.48 67.22 -14.87
N ARG A 528 6.76 66.00 -15.10
CA ARG A 528 7.85 65.32 -15.80
C ARG A 528 7.97 63.88 -15.42
#